data_a9befad46efdf0fe1066e1e382533d63
#
_entry.id   a9befad46efdf0fe1066e1e382533d63
#
_cell.length_a   1.000
_cell.length_b   1.000
_cell.length_c   1.000
_cell.angle_alpha   90.00
_cell.angle_beta   90.00
_cell.angle_gamma   90.00
#
_symmetry.space_group_name_H-M   'P 1'
#
loop_
_entity.id
_entity.type
_entity.pdbx_description
1 polymer ?
#
loop_
_entity_poly.entity_id
_entity_poly.type
_entity_poly.pdbx_seq_one_letter_code
_entity_poly.pdbx_strand_id
1 'polypeptide(L)'
;MILRKEQLGNMNNFCNLKNFLLFSNVGSVMLNETDSQLHAADPKDFKKIYDATMQLLYKISYRVVNDEEAAEDLVHDSLIKMNEKELVFPSLDDAKYWLIRVVKNASLNYAKRKTRERKAYEKVLREDKRESVSGEVELLKKETQRKAREALDKLPEKLRMILILREYAEMNYKEIGKVLGITEGNVKIRVFRAREQLAKIIGEDDVYMS
;
A
#
# COMPACT_ATOMS: atom_id res chain seq x y z
N MET A 1 18.57 -13.66 -21.00
CA MET A 1 19.64 -12.69 -21.16
C MET A 1 19.58 -11.75 -19.97
N ILE A 2 20.52 -11.90 -19.05
CA ILE A 2 20.54 -11.24 -17.73
C ILE A 2 20.83 -9.77 -17.96
N LEU A 3 19.88 -8.87 -17.61
CA LEU A 3 20.12 -7.43 -17.53
C LEU A 3 21.23 -7.21 -16.51
N ARG A 4 22.36 -6.63 -16.95
CA ARG A 4 23.54 -6.43 -16.12
C ARG A 4 23.20 -5.54 -14.91
N LYS A 5 23.76 -5.89 -13.76
CA LYS A 5 23.71 -5.11 -12.48
C LYS A 5 23.99 -3.61 -12.62
N GLU A 6 24.59 -3.21 -13.72
CA GLU A 6 24.93 -1.78 -13.99
C GLU A 6 23.72 -0.90 -14.34
N GLN A 7 22.62 -1.47 -14.86
CA GLN A 7 21.40 -0.68 -15.11
C GLN A 7 20.54 -0.56 -13.85
N LEU A 8 20.67 -1.49 -12.90
CA LEU A 8 20.04 -1.42 -11.57
C LEU A 8 20.75 -0.42 -10.63
N GLY A 9 22.05 -0.19 -10.85
CA GLY A 9 22.84 0.78 -10.05
C GLY A 9 22.37 2.24 -10.17
N ASN A 10 21.71 2.60 -11.27
CA ASN A 10 21.15 3.95 -11.45
C ASN A 10 19.75 4.11 -10.82
N MET A 11 19.08 3.02 -10.47
CA MET A 11 17.78 3.03 -9.78
C MET A 11 17.93 3.27 -8.27
N ASN A 12 19.06 2.89 -7.66
CA ASN A 12 19.32 3.09 -6.23
C ASN A 12 19.56 4.56 -5.84
N ASN A 13 19.89 5.45 -6.80
CA ASN A 13 20.01 6.89 -6.53
C ASN A 13 18.66 7.64 -6.48
N PHE A 14 17.55 6.99 -6.82
CA PHE A 14 16.20 7.57 -6.72
C PHE A 14 15.51 7.30 -5.37
N CYS A 15 16.07 6.42 -4.55
CA CYS A 15 15.51 6.03 -3.25
C CYS A 15 15.91 6.95 -2.08
N ASN A 16 16.16 8.24 -2.33
CA ASN A 16 16.31 9.21 -1.25
C ASN A 16 14.97 9.88 -0.96
N LEU A 17 14.04 9.08 -0.40
CA LEU A 17 12.66 9.49 -0.09
C LEU A 17 12.56 10.68 0.87
N LYS A 18 13.62 11.04 1.58
CA LYS A 18 13.62 12.20 2.47
C LYS A 18 13.44 13.55 1.76
N ASN A 19 13.78 13.63 0.47
CA ASN A 19 13.57 14.83 -0.35
C ASN A 19 12.27 14.82 -1.15
N PHE A 20 11.52 13.73 -1.13
CA PHE A 20 10.33 13.58 -1.98
C PHE A 20 9.03 14.05 -1.32
N LEU A 21 9.03 14.29 -0.01
CA LEU A 21 7.86 14.82 0.72
C LEU A 21 7.54 16.29 0.44
N LEU A 22 8.32 16.98 -0.40
CA LEU A 22 8.13 18.42 -0.72
C LEU A 22 7.46 18.70 -2.06
N PHE A 23 7.08 17.69 -2.85
CA PHE A 23 6.39 17.88 -4.13
C PHE A 23 4.93 17.39 -4.10
N SER A 24 4.12 17.99 -3.24
CA SER A 24 2.66 17.92 -3.35
C SER A 24 2.17 19.09 -4.20
N ASN A 25 2.35 19.01 -5.49
CA ASN A 25 1.54 19.76 -6.48
C ASN A 25 1.93 19.35 -7.91
N VAL A 26 1.36 18.26 -8.42
CA VAL A 26 1.33 18.05 -9.87
C VAL A 26 -0.13 17.80 -10.25
N GLY A 27 -0.67 18.83 -10.88
CA GLY A 27 -2.02 18.84 -11.39
C GLY A 27 -2.31 17.68 -12.34
N SER A 28 -3.58 17.29 -12.40
CA SER A 28 -4.16 16.38 -13.39
C SER A 28 -3.71 16.77 -14.80
N VAL A 29 -2.72 16.10 -15.33
CA VAL A 29 -2.45 16.11 -16.75
C VAL A 29 -3.39 15.07 -17.38
N MET A 30 -4.46 15.56 -17.98
CA MET A 30 -5.25 14.78 -18.93
C MET A 30 -4.38 14.52 -20.15
N LEU A 31 -3.86 13.32 -20.28
CA LEU A 31 -3.24 12.85 -21.51
C LEU A 31 -4.25 11.98 -22.25
N ASN A 32 -4.82 12.55 -23.32
CA ASN A 32 -5.40 11.78 -24.40
C ASN A 32 -4.25 11.14 -25.19
N GLU A 33 -3.83 9.93 -24.79
CA GLU A 33 -2.93 9.12 -25.58
C GLU A 33 -3.72 7.95 -26.19
N THR A 34 -3.64 7.85 -27.51
CA THR A 34 -4.06 6.69 -28.31
C THR A 34 -3.60 5.38 -27.66
N ASP A 35 -4.52 4.45 -27.52
CA ASP A 35 -4.39 3.12 -26.91
C ASP A 35 -3.29 2.25 -27.58
N SER A 36 -2.04 2.54 -27.31
CA SER A 36 -0.94 1.64 -27.63
C SER A 36 -0.76 0.68 -26.46
N GLN A 37 -0.81 -0.63 -26.73
CA GLN A 37 -0.50 -1.65 -25.72
C GLN A 37 0.85 -1.36 -25.07
N LEU A 38 0.93 -1.58 -23.76
CA LEU A 38 2.15 -1.39 -22.97
C LEU A 38 2.81 -2.74 -22.74
N HIS A 39 4.07 -2.86 -23.13
CA HIS A 39 4.88 -4.06 -22.96
C HIS A 39 5.81 -3.89 -21.77
N ALA A 40 5.58 -4.63 -20.69
CA ALA A 40 6.36 -4.50 -19.47
C ALA A 40 7.85 -4.81 -19.65
N ALA A 41 8.23 -5.59 -20.68
CA ALA A 41 9.61 -5.87 -21.03
C ALA A 41 10.30 -4.73 -21.82
N ASP A 42 9.51 -3.80 -22.40
CA ASP A 42 10.08 -2.62 -23.08
C ASP A 42 10.51 -1.58 -22.03
N PRO A 43 11.75 -1.09 -22.07
CA PRO A 43 12.25 -0.14 -21.07
C PRO A 43 11.47 1.18 -21.00
N LYS A 44 10.90 1.67 -22.12
CA LYS A 44 10.14 2.91 -22.16
C LYS A 44 8.78 2.73 -21.52
N ASP A 45 8.09 1.64 -21.88
CA ASP A 45 6.79 1.30 -21.30
C ASP A 45 6.91 0.96 -19.83
N PHE A 46 7.95 0.21 -19.44
CA PHE A 46 8.24 -0.08 -18.03
C PHE A 46 8.44 1.22 -17.25
N LYS A 47 9.24 2.16 -17.77
CA LYS A 47 9.44 3.46 -17.13
C LYS A 47 8.15 4.23 -16.99
N LYS A 48 7.29 4.25 -18.02
CA LYS A 48 5.97 4.90 -18.00
C LYS A 48 5.08 4.31 -16.90
N ILE A 49 5.03 2.97 -16.81
CA ILE A 49 4.26 2.28 -15.76
C ILE A 49 4.85 2.58 -14.37
N TYR A 50 6.17 2.50 -14.22
CA TYR A 50 6.87 2.78 -12.97
C TYR A 50 6.56 4.19 -12.46
N ASP A 51 6.79 5.21 -13.29
CA ASP A 51 6.60 6.62 -12.92
C ASP A 51 5.13 6.91 -12.53
N ALA A 52 4.18 6.27 -13.20
CA ALA A 52 2.75 6.45 -12.92
C ALA A 52 2.24 5.70 -11.68
N THR A 53 2.94 4.65 -11.23
CA THR A 53 2.35 3.74 -10.23
C THR A 53 3.13 3.65 -8.93
N MET A 54 4.46 3.85 -8.94
CA MET A 54 5.36 3.62 -7.81
C MET A 54 4.86 4.25 -6.51
N GLN A 55 4.53 5.55 -6.53
CA GLN A 55 4.09 6.30 -5.35
C GLN A 55 2.78 5.75 -4.77
N LEU A 56 1.82 5.41 -5.65
CA LEU A 56 0.55 4.85 -5.26
C LEU A 56 0.71 3.47 -4.61
N LEU A 57 1.52 2.61 -5.23
CA LEU A 57 1.80 1.26 -4.75
C LEU A 57 2.50 1.28 -3.40
N TYR A 58 3.47 2.19 -3.23
CA TYR A 58 4.14 2.40 -1.95
C TYR A 58 3.16 2.82 -0.86
N LYS A 59 2.30 3.82 -1.11
CA LYS A 59 1.28 4.25 -0.15
C LYS A 59 0.38 3.08 0.31
N ILE A 60 -0.07 2.24 -0.64
CA ILE A 60 -0.88 1.07 -0.32
C ILE A 60 -0.11 0.05 0.50
N SER A 61 1.11 -0.31 0.07
CA SER A 61 1.96 -1.27 0.78
C SER A 61 2.29 -0.80 2.18
N TYR A 62 2.83 0.40 2.31
CA TYR A 62 3.20 0.98 3.61
C TYR A 62 2.03 1.02 4.59
N ARG A 63 0.82 1.34 4.11
CA ARG A 63 -0.37 1.36 4.95
C ARG A 63 -0.76 -0.03 5.48
N VAL A 64 -0.40 -1.09 4.76
CA VAL A 64 -0.67 -2.48 5.16
C VAL A 64 0.43 -3.03 6.07
N VAL A 65 1.71 -2.81 5.72
CA VAL A 65 2.83 -3.49 6.39
C VAL A 65 3.44 -2.68 7.54
N ASN A 66 3.34 -1.34 7.51
CA ASN A 66 3.90 -0.39 8.48
C ASN A 66 5.41 -0.50 8.68
N ASP A 67 6.11 -0.69 7.58
CA ASP A 67 7.54 -0.88 7.54
C ASP A 67 7.98 -0.32 6.19
N GLU A 68 8.83 0.73 6.21
CA GLU A 68 9.21 1.45 4.98
C GLU A 68 10.01 0.56 4.05
N GLU A 69 11.01 -0.14 4.59
CA GLU A 69 11.88 -1.03 3.83
C GLU A 69 11.07 -2.17 3.21
N ALA A 70 10.26 -2.84 4.02
CA ALA A 70 9.40 -3.91 3.52
C ALA A 70 8.36 -3.42 2.49
N ALA A 71 7.86 -2.19 2.62
CA ALA A 71 6.92 -1.65 1.65
C ALA A 71 7.60 -1.37 0.29
N GLU A 72 8.82 -0.83 0.30
CA GLU A 72 9.63 -0.61 -0.89
C GLU A 72 9.98 -1.93 -1.59
N ASP A 73 10.46 -2.90 -0.84
CA ASP A 73 10.81 -4.23 -1.37
C ASP A 73 9.63 -4.91 -2.04
N LEU A 74 8.46 -4.92 -1.39
CA LEU A 74 7.26 -5.53 -1.95
C LEU A 74 6.78 -4.85 -3.25
N VAL A 75 6.97 -3.54 -3.36
CA VAL A 75 6.63 -2.80 -4.59
C VAL A 75 7.66 -3.11 -5.68
N HIS A 76 8.96 -3.06 -5.38
CA HIS A 76 10.02 -3.40 -6.33
C HIS A 76 9.89 -4.82 -6.85
N ASP A 77 9.68 -5.80 -5.97
CA ASP A 77 9.45 -7.20 -6.34
C ASP A 77 8.24 -7.35 -7.28
N SER A 78 7.19 -6.56 -7.03
CA SER A 78 5.99 -6.60 -7.87
C SER A 78 6.23 -6.04 -9.27
N LEU A 79 7.02 -4.98 -9.39
CA LEU A 79 7.43 -4.38 -10.67
C LEU A 79 8.40 -5.29 -11.43
N ILE A 80 9.38 -5.87 -10.74
CA ILE A 80 10.31 -6.86 -11.32
C ILE A 80 9.52 -8.06 -11.87
N LYS A 81 8.59 -8.58 -11.09
CA LYS A 81 7.73 -9.70 -11.49
C LYS A 81 6.86 -9.41 -12.71
N MET A 82 6.42 -8.17 -12.87
CA MET A 82 5.70 -7.71 -14.05
C MET A 82 6.61 -7.74 -15.28
N ASN A 83 7.84 -7.25 -15.14
CA ASN A 83 8.85 -7.24 -16.20
C ASN A 83 9.28 -8.67 -16.60
N GLU A 84 9.65 -9.50 -15.61
CA GLU A 84 10.09 -10.88 -15.84
C GLU A 84 9.04 -11.76 -16.54
N LYS A 85 7.76 -11.45 -16.32
CA LYS A 85 6.65 -12.14 -16.99
C LYS A 85 6.32 -11.56 -18.36
N GLU A 86 7.05 -10.53 -18.80
CA GLU A 86 6.86 -9.87 -20.09
C GLU A 86 5.38 -9.50 -20.34
N LEU A 87 4.69 -9.02 -19.30
CA LEU A 87 3.26 -8.77 -19.37
C LEU A 87 2.95 -7.65 -20.37
N VAL A 88 1.86 -7.84 -21.10
CA VAL A 88 1.32 -6.86 -22.03
C VAL A 88 -0.01 -6.36 -21.49
N PHE A 89 -0.16 -5.04 -21.42
CA PHE A 89 -1.38 -4.40 -20.93
C PHE A 89 -2.05 -3.58 -22.03
N PRO A 90 -3.39 -3.67 -22.15
CA PRO A 90 -4.14 -2.84 -23.09
C PRO A 90 -4.00 -1.33 -22.81
N SER A 91 -3.86 -0.95 -21.54
CA SER A 91 -3.73 0.44 -21.11
C SER A 91 -2.89 0.58 -19.84
N LEU A 92 -2.49 1.82 -19.52
CA LEU A 92 -1.81 2.15 -18.28
C LEU A 92 -2.68 1.85 -17.04
N ASP A 93 -3.98 2.07 -17.14
CA ASP A 93 -4.92 1.74 -16.06
C ASP A 93 -4.98 0.23 -15.79
N ASP A 94 -4.91 -0.62 -16.83
CA ASP A 94 -4.89 -2.07 -16.66
C ASP A 94 -3.61 -2.52 -15.96
N ALA A 95 -2.46 -1.97 -16.32
CA ALA A 95 -1.18 -2.19 -15.63
C ALA A 95 -1.27 -1.75 -14.16
N LYS A 96 -1.79 -0.55 -13.90
CA LYS A 96 -2.03 0.00 -12.55
C LYS A 96 -2.91 -0.92 -11.70
N TYR A 97 -4.07 -1.35 -12.22
CA TYR A 97 -4.97 -2.22 -11.46
C TYR A 97 -4.37 -3.61 -11.21
N TRP A 98 -3.59 -4.13 -12.15
CA TRP A 98 -2.88 -5.37 -11.96
C TRP A 98 -1.82 -5.25 -10.85
N LEU A 99 -0.98 -4.21 -10.91
CA LEU A 99 0.04 -3.93 -9.90
C LEU A 99 -0.55 -3.72 -8.51
N ILE A 100 -1.64 -2.95 -8.38
CA ILE A 100 -2.34 -2.76 -7.10
C ILE A 100 -2.79 -4.11 -6.52
N ARG A 101 -3.34 -5.03 -7.36
CA ARG A 101 -3.71 -6.38 -6.91
C ARG A 101 -2.53 -7.18 -6.41
N VAL A 102 -1.41 -7.13 -7.13
CA VAL A 102 -0.19 -7.86 -6.77
C VAL A 102 0.40 -7.33 -5.47
N VAL A 103 0.64 -6.01 -5.38
CA VAL A 103 1.20 -5.36 -4.19
C VAL A 103 0.30 -5.54 -2.97
N LYS A 104 -1.02 -5.34 -3.13
CA LYS A 104 -1.99 -5.59 -2.06
C LYS A 104 -1.88 -7.02 -1.51
N ASN A 105 -1.82 -8.02 -2.40
CA ASN A 105 -1.74 -9.42 -1.98
C ASN A 105 -0.39 -9.73 -1.31
N ALA A 106 0.71 -9.21 -1.85
CA ALA A 106 2.04 -9.36 -1.28
C ALA A 106 2.11 -8.74 0.12
N SER A 107 1.62 -7.51 0.28
CA SER A 107 1.58 -6.79 1.56
C SER A 107 0.74 -7.51 2.62
N LEU A 108 -0.44 -8.02 2.25
CA LEU A 108 -1.28 -8.80 3.15
C LEU A 108 -0.61 -10.11 3.58
N ASN A 109 0.05 -10.80 2.66
CA ASN A 109 0.77 -12.04 2.97
C ASN A 109 1.96 -11.77 3.90
N TYR A 110 2.71 -10.69 3.64
CA TYR A 110 3.80 -10.24 4.52
C TYR A 110 3.28 -9.93 5.93
N ALA A 111 2.23 -9.13 6.06
CA ALA A 111 1.64 -8.77 7.35
C ALA A 111 1.13 -10.01 8.13
N LYS A 112 0.51 -10.98 7.43
CA LYS A 112 0.09 -12.26 8.04
C LYS A 112 1.27 -13.10 8.50
N ARG A 113 2.37 -13.13 7.74
CA ARG A 113 3.59 -13.83 8.13
C ARG A 113 4.20 -13.20 9.37
N LYS A 114 4.42 -11.87 9.36
CA LYS A 114 4.98 -11.11 10.49
C LYS A 114 4.14 -11.28 11.78
N THR A 115 2.82 -11.31 11.64
CA THR A 115 1.90 -11.57 12.78
C THR A 115 2.07 -12.99 13.34
N ARG A 116 2.23 -13.99 12.48
CA ARG A 116 2.48 -15.38 12.94
C ARG A 116 3.82 -15.53 13.61
N GLU A 117 4.87 -14.95 13.05
CA GLU A 117 6.22 -14.93 13.62
C GLU A 117 6.24 -14.29 15.01
N ARG A 118 5.59 -13.10 15.16
CA ARG A 118 5.45 -12.43 16.45
C ARG A 118 4.72 -13.29 17.47
N LYS A 119 3.59 -13.90 17.11
CA LYS A 119 2.84 -14.79 18.02
C LYS A 119 3.64 -16.03 18.41
N ALA A 120 4.44 -16.60 17.51
CA ALA A 120 5.32 -17.70 17.80
C ALA A 120 6.41 -17.27 18.79
N TYR A 121 7.03 -16.10 18.56
CA TYR A 121 8.05 -15.52 19.43
C TYR A 121 7.50 -15.16 20.81
N GLU A 122 6.33 -14.51 20.90
CA GLU A 122 5.64 -14.20 22.16
C GLU A 122 5.31 -15.47 22.99
N LYS A 123 5.03 -16.59 22.31
CA LYS A 123 4.79 -17.88 22.97
C LYS A 123 6.05 -18.43 23.62
N VAL A 124 7.22 -18.16 23.02
CA VAL A 124 8.53 -18.56 23.56
C VAL A 124 8.97 -17.61 24.69
N LEU A 125 8.66 -16.30 24.55
CA LEU A 125 9.12 -15.24 25.48
C LEU A 125 8.17 -14.93 26.65
N ARG A 126 7.16 -15.74 26.92
CA ARG A 126 6.27 -15.49 28.08
C ARG A 126 6.96 -15.48 29.45
N GLU A 127 8.29 -15.63 29.48
CA GLU A 127 9.12 -15.59 30.70
C GLU A 127 9.82 -14.24 30.96
N ASP A 128 9.81 -13.26 30.02
CA ASP A 128 10.48 -11.97 30.28
C ASP A 128 9.75 -10.77 29.66
N LYS A 129 9.24 -9.90 30.52
CA LYS A 129 8.63 -8.61 30.13
C LYS A 129 9.54 -7.45 30.51
N ARG A 130 9.87 -6.55 29.57
CA ARG A 130 10.12 -5.12 29.84
C ARG A 130 9.96 -4.28 28.59
N GLU A 131 9.12 -3.25 28.67
CA GLU A 131 8.92 -2.20 27.68
C GLU A 131 9.70 -0.94 28.07
N SER A 132 10.16 -0.17 27.09
CA SER A 132 10.76 1.16 27.31
C SER A 132 10.04 2.23 26.46
N VAL A 133 9.73 3.35 27.07
CA VAL A 133 8.99 4.50 26.50
C VAL A 133 9.87 5.75 26.62
N SER A 134 9.92 6.60 25.60
CA SER A 134 10.50 7.95 25.66
C SER A 134 9.98 8.91 24.57
N GLY A 135 9.67 10.16 24.94
CA GLY A 135 9.62 11.39 24.15
C GLY A 135 8.26 12.09 23.92
N GLU A 136 8.03 13.29 24.48
CA GLU A 136 6.68 13.81 24.79
C GLU A 136 5.95 14.76 23.79
N VAL A 137 6.55 15.40 22.83
CA VAL A 137 5.87 16.43 22.00
C VAL A 137 5.66 16.04 20.53
N GLU A 138 6.53 15.28 19.96
CA GLU A 138 6.31 14.56 18.70
C GLU A 138 5.32 13.39 18.87
N LEU A 139 5.04 13.04 20.08
CA LEU A 139 4.15 12.02 20.59
C LEU A 139 2.68 12.23 20.22
N LEU A 140 2.11 13.43 20.32
CA LEU A 140 0.66 13.63 20.14
C LEU A 140 0.21 13.38 18.69
N LYS A 141 0.98 13.83 17.69
CA LYS A 141 0.69 13.49 16.28
C LYS A 141 0.93 12.01 16.00
N LYS A 142 2.01 11.44 16.54
CA LYS A 142 2.31 10.01 16.43
C LYS A 142 1.27 9.18 17.16
N GLU A 143 0.82 9.62 18.32
CA GLU A 143 -0.22 8.97 19.12
C GLU A 143 -1.58 8.91 18.39
N THR A 144 -2.05 10.03 17.83
CA THR A 144 -3.29 10.06 17.04
C THR A 144 -3.19 9.18 15.79
N GLN A 145 -2.06 9.21 15.10
CA GLN A 145 -1.82 8.35 13.95
C GLN A 145 -1.75 6.86 14.35
N ARG A 146 -1.13 6.57 15.50
CA ARG A 146 -1.06 5.21 16.07
C ARG A 146 -2.45 4.69 16.40
N LYS A 147 -3.28 5.47 17.13
CA LYS A 147 -4.67 5.11 17.45
C LYS A 147 -5.52 4.86 16.21
N ALA A 148 -5.47 5.76 15.22
CA ALA A 148 -6.19 5.59 13.98
C ALA A 148 -5.76 4.33 13.23
N ARG A 149 -4.49 3.97 13.30
CA ARG A 149 -3.96 2.75 12.70
C ARG A 149 -4.44 1.51 13.44
N GLU A 150 -4.32 1.49 14.76
CA GLU A 150 -4.80 0.40 15.61
C GLU A 150 -6.29 0.14 15.39
N ALA A 151 -7.09 1.20 15.28
CA ALA A 151 -8.51 1.10 14.96
C ALA A 151 -8.74 0.48 13.57
N LEU A 152 -7.96 0.87 12.56
CA LEU A 152 -8.00 0.23 11.24
C LEU A 152 -7.60 -1.25 11.28
N ASP A 153 -6.61 -1.61 12.10
CA ASP A 153 -6.12 -2.99 12.21
C ASP A 153 -7.13 -3.90 12.92
N LYS A 154 -8.00 -3.34 13.77
CA LYS A 154 -9.13 -4.07 14.37
C LYS A 154 -10.24 -4.40 13.34
N LEU A 155 -10.29 -3.71 12.19
CA LEU A 155 -11.27 -4.01 11.14
C LEU A 155 -10.99 -5.36 10.45
N PRO A 156 -12.05 -6.09 10.03
CA PRO A 156 -11.89 -7.23 9.13
C PRO A 156 -11.11 -6.85 7.87
N GLU A 157 -10.18 -7.71 7.42
CA GLU A 157 -9.26 -7.44 6.29
C GLU A 157 -9.97 -6.88 5.06
N LYS A 158 -11.16 -7.43 4.71
CA LYS A 158 -11.94 -6.99 3.53
C LYS A 158 -12.47 -5.56 3.67
N LEU A 159 -12.78 -5.11 4.88
CA LEU A 159 -13.27 -3.76 5.16
C LEU A 159 -12.10 -2.78 5.31
N ARG A 160 -11.04 -3.20 5.98
CA ARG A 160 -9.80 -2.41 6.10
C ARG A 160 -9.22 -2.09 4.73
N MET A 161 -9.07 -3.09 3.85
CA MET A 161 -8.51 -2.89 2.53
C MET A 161 -9.32 -1.92 1.67
N ILE A 162 -10.64 -1.95 1.76
CA ILE A 162 -11.46 -1.04 0.96
C ILE A 162 -11.32 0.42 1.39
N LEU A 163 -11.10 0.67 2.71
CA LEU A 163 -10.78 2.01 3.21
C LEU A 163 -9.38 2.45 2.78
N ILE A 164 -8.39 1.56 2.80
CA ILE A 164 -7.05 1.87 2.31
C ILE A 164 -7.10 2.31 0.84
N LEU A 165 -7.80 1.57 -0.01
CA LEU A 165 -7.94 1.93 -1.43
C LEU A 165 -8.72 3.23 -1.63
N ARG A 166 -9.73 3.50 -0.79
CA ARG A 166 -10.54 4.71 -0.92
C ARG A 166 -9.85 5.96 -0.40
N GLU A 167 -9.28 5.90 0.81
CA GLU A 167 -8.82 7.08 1.55
C GLU A 167 -7.33 7.37 1.32
N TYR A 168 -6.49 6.34 1.13
CA TYR A 168 -5.05 6.52 0.93
C TYR A 168 -4.61 6.45 -0.53
N ALA A 169 -5.29 5.60 -1.33
CA ALA A 169 -5.05 5.49 -2.76
C ALA A 169 -5.97 6.40 -3.58
N GLU A 170 -6.92 7.10 -2.95
CA GLU A 170 -7.85 8.06 -3.55
C GLU A 170 -8.69 7.49 -4.71
N MET A 171 -8.83 6.16 -4.75
CA MET A 171 -9.53 5.47 -5.83
C MET A 171 -11.05 5.69 -5.75
N ASN A 172 -11.69 5.86 -6.91
CA ASN A 172 -13.13 5.88 -6.99
C ASN A 172 -13.74 4.47 -6.86
N TYR A 173 -15.04 4.38 -6.64
CA TYR A 173 -15.70 3.10 -6.38
C TYR A 173 -15.63 2.11 -7.55
N LYS A 174 -15.65 2.61 -8.77
CA LYS A 174 -15.52 1.80 -9.99
C LYS A 174 -14.11 1.19 -10.10
N GLU A 175 -13.08 1.98 -9.83
CA GLU A 175 -11.68 1.52 -9.79
C GLU A 175 -11.45 0.48 -8.70
N ILE A 176 -11.94 0.75 -7.47
CA ILE A 176 -11.87 -0.21 -6.37
C ILE A 176 -12.58 -1.51 -6.75
N GLY A 177 -13.73 -1.42 -7.42
CA GLY A 177 -14.44 -2.58 -7.94
C GLY A 177 -13.59 -3.41 -8.90
N LYS A 178 -12.91 -2.76 -9.84
CA LYS A 178 -11.97 -3.42 -10.78
C LYS A 178 -10.80 -4.09 -10.06
N VAL A 179 -10.21 -3.44 -9.05
CA VAL A 179 -9.09 -3.99 -8.26
C VAL A 179 -9.53 -5.19 -7.43
N LEU A 180 -10.68 -5.09 -6.77
CA LEU A 180 -11.16 -6.14 -5.84
C LEU A 180 -12.01 -7.23 -6.50
N GLY A 181 -12.36 -7.08 -7.77
CA GLY A 181 -13.22 -8.02 -8.48
C GLY A 181 -14.67 -8.04 -7.97
N ILE A 182 -15.20 -6.88 -7.58
CA ILE A 182 -16.57 -6.72 -7.06
C ILE A 182 -17.30 -5.56 -7.75
N THR A 183 -18.62 -5.57 -7.71
CA THR A 183 -19.42 -4.49 -8.30
C THR A 183 -19.27 -3.18 -7.53
N GLU A 184 -19.45 -2.05 -8.20
CA GLU A 184 -19.42 -0.71 -7.58
C GLU A 184 -20.43 -0.58 -6.43
N GLY A 185 -21.63 -1.16 -6.57
CA GLY A 185 -22.62 -1.20 -5.50
C GLY A 185 -22.12 -1.93 -4.25
N ASN A 186 -21.42 -3.07 -4.43
CA ASN A 186 -20.78 -3.77 -3.32
C ASN A 186 -19.65 -2.96 -2.68
N VAL A 187 -18.92 -2.17 -3.46
CA VAL A 187 -17.89 -1.26 -2.92
C VAL A 187 -18.55 -0.23 -2.01
N LYS A 188 -19.62 0.45 -2.48
CA LYS A 188 -20.38 1.45 -1.70
C LYS A 188 -20.85 0.89 -0.35
N ILE A 189 -21.47 -0.28 -0.36
CA ILE A 189 -21.95 -0.95 0.85
C ILE A 189 -20.79 -1.28 1.80
N ARG A 190 -19.68 -1.79 1.28
CA ARG A 190 -18.52 -2.13 2.11
C ARG A 190 -17.82 -0.91 2.69
N VAL A 191 -17.70 0.19 1.94
CA VAL A 191 -17.17 1.46 2.45
C VAL A 191 -18.04 1.99 3.57
N PHE A 192 -19.36 1.98 3.40
CA PHE A 192 -20.29 2.38 4.45
C PHE A 192 -20.11 1.53 5.73
N ARG A 193 -20.13 0.21 5.61
CA ARG A 193 -19.95 -0.72 6.75
C ARG A 193 -18.58 -0.55 7.42
N ALA A 194 -17.54 -0.31 6.62
CA ALA A 194 -16.20 -0.12 7.14
C ALA A 194 -16.09 1.16 7.97
N ARG A 195 -16.68 2.25 7.50
CA ARG A 195 -16.75 3.52 8.26
C ARG A 195 -17.58 3.40 9.52
N GLU A 196 -18.72 2.71 9.45
CA GLU A 196 -19.57 2.46 10.61
C GLU A 196 -18.82 1.65 11.68
N GLN A 197 -18.16 0.57 11.30
CA GLN A 197 -17.37 -0.23 12.24
C GLN A 197 -16.17 0.54 12.81
N LEU A 198 -15.49 1.33 11.98
CA LEU A 198 -14.37 2.14 12.42
C LEU A 198 -14.82 3.19 13.46
N ALA A 199 -15.96 3.84 13.23
CA ALA A 199 -16.53 4.79 14.18
C ALA A 199 -16.87 4.14 15.53
N LYS A 200 -17.41 2.91 15.52
CA LYS A 200 -17.66 2.16 16.76
C LYS A 200 -16.37 1.85 17.51
N ILE A 201 -15.34 1.37 16.82
CA ILE A 201 -14.04 1.05 17.44
C ILE A 201 -13.43 2.29 18.08
N ILE A 202 -13.45 3.44 17.39
CA ILE A 202 -12.90 4.71 17.92
C ILE A 202 -13.74 5.20 19.12
N GLY A 203 -15.07 5.14 19.03
CA GLY A 203 -15.94 5.57 20.13
C GLY A 203 -15.86 4.65 21.36
N GLU A 204 -15.60 3.37 21.20
CA GLU A 204 -15.35 2.45 22.32
C GLU A 204 -14.00 2.76 23.01
N ASP A 205 -12.95 3.06 22.24
CA ASP A 205 -11.64 3.42 22.80
C ASP A 205 -11.69 4.76 23.59
N ASP A 206 -12.53 5.74 23.19
CA ASP A 206 -12.70 7.01 23.91
C ASP A 206 -13.46 6.86 25.26
N VAL A 207 -14.36 5.88 25.36
CA VAL A 207 -15.13 5.62 26.60
C VAL A 207 -14.24 5.02 27.69
N TYR A 208 -13.17 4.31 27.35
CA TYR A 208 -12.22 3.75 28.34
C TYR A 208 -11.13 4.73 28.79
N MET A 209 -11.06 5.94 28.19
CA MET A 209 -10.10 6.98 28.55
C MET A 209 -10.69 8.15 29.36
N SER A 210 -11.98 8.14 29.62
CA SER A 210 -12.69 9.09 30.49
C SER A 210 -13.00 8.45 31.85
#